data_f442c9207e7cf7d016b537d5cad655a7
#
_entry.id   f442c9207e7cf7d016b537d5cad655a7
#
_cell.length_a   1.000
_cell.length_b   1.000
_cell.length_c   1.000
_cell.angle_alpha   90.00
_cell.angle_beta   90.00
_cell.angle_gamma   90.00
#
_symmetry.space_group_name_H-M   'P 1'
#
loop_
_entity.id
_entity.type
_entity.pdbx_description
1 polymer ?
#
loop_
_entity_poly.entity_id
_entity_poly.type
_entity_poly.pdbx_seq_one_letter_code
_entity_poly.pdbx_strand_id
1 'polypeptide(L)'
;FEDDIFKAMALGAPYVKAVGMARSPLCAAHVGKLVAEQINKNAIDKTIEPYGRTMDEVFVLASRVKGLFSSNGKEVPSGALGIYSYYQRLSQGLRQLMCGSRKFALEHLTRNDIVTLTREAAEVTGIRYIMDADSEEAEQILLGKGKTAAKPVAKAKSKPAPKPKPKPKPKPKTTPKPKVKPKGKAKK
;
A
#
# COMPACT_ATOMS: atom_id res chain seq x y z
N PHE A 1 -14.08 -2.30 2.15
CA PHE A 1 -12.81 -1.81 1.56
C PHE A 1 -11.68 -1.80 2.60
N GLU A 2 -11.06 -0.64 2.87
CA GLU A 2 -9.98 -0.51 3.86
C GLU A 2 -10.40 -0.86 5.28
N ASP A 3 -11.63 -0.53 5.64
CA ASP A 3 -12.24 -0.88 6.92
C ASP A 3 -12.44 -2.40 7.07
N ASP A 4 -12.77 -3.11 5.99
CA ASP A 4 -12.89 -4.57 6.01
C ASP A 4 -11.53 -5.24 6.25
N ILE A 5 -10.47 -4.67 5.64
CA ILE A 5 -9.10 -5.14 5.89
C ILE A 5 -8.71 -4.88 7.34
N PHE A 6 -8.98 -3.67 7.84
CA PHE A 6 -8.70 -3.30 9.22
C PHE A 6 -9.41 -4.25 10.21
N LYS A 7 -10.72 -4.47 10.01
CA LYS A 7 -11.52 -5.41 10.81
C LYS A 7 -10.98 -6.83 10.75
N ALA A 8 -10.65 -7.33 9.55
CA ALA A 8 -10.11 -8.67 9.38
C ALA A 8 -8.77 -8.85 10.11
N MET A 9 -7.89 -7.85 10.04
CA MET A 9 -6.61 -7.87 10.74
C MET A 9 -6.79 -7.78 12.26
N ALA A 10 -7.66 -6.89 12.73
CA ALA A 10 -7.93 -6.71 14.17
C ALA A 10 -8.63 -7.95 14.77
N LEU A 11 -9.65 -8.51 14.11
CA LEU A 11 -10.34 -9.72 14.56
C LEU A 11 -9.42 -10.93 14.60
N GLY A 12 -8.57 -11.08 13.60
CA GLY A 12 -7.68 -12.21 13.45
C GLY A 12 -6.33 -12.07 14.15
N ALA A 13 -6.09 -10.98 14.87
CA ALA A 13 -4.82 -10.75 15.56
C ALA A 13 -4.59 -11.77 16.69
N PRO A 14 -3.36 -12.26 16.88
CA PRO A 14 -2.13 -11.98 16.11
C PRO A 14 -1.89 -12.92 14.92
N TYR A 15 -2.85 -13.74 14.55
CA TYR A 15 -2.68 -14.87 13.61
C TYR A 15 -2.83 -14.47 12.15
N VAL A 16 -3.78 -13.57 11.83
CA VAL A 16 -3.98 -13.08 10.46
C VAL A 16 -2.85 -12.12 10.09
N LYS A 17 -2.09 -12.45 9.06
CA LYS A 17 -0.93 -11.68 8.58
C LYS A 17 -1.14 -11.10 7.18
N ALA A 18 -2.14 -11.58 6.46
CA ALA A 18 -2.44 -11.14 5.11
C ALA A 18 -3.92 -11.30 4.79
N VAL A 19 -4.41 -10.46 3.88
CA VAL A 19 -5.76 -10.52 3.34
C VAL A 19 -5.66 -10.73 1.84
N GLY A 20 -6.29 -11.81 1.34
CA GLY A 20 -6.34 -12.10 -0.08
C GLY A 20 -7.47 -11.32 -0.78
N MET A 21 -7.16 -10.75 -1.93
CA MET A 21 -8.14 -10.06 -2.78
C MET A 21 -8.01 -10.55 -4.22
N ALA A 22 -9.13 -10.90 -4.87
CA ALA A 22 -9.13 -11.37 -6.23
C ALA A 22 -9.91 -10.45 -7.17
N ARG A 23 -11.22 -10.29 -6.95
CA ARG A 23 -12.11 -9.57 -7.87
C ARG A 23 -11.87 -8.06 -7.88
N SER A 24 -11.67 -7.44 -6.73
CA SER A 24 -11.55 -5.98 -6.64
C SER A 24 -10.37 -5.43 -7.46
N PRO A 25 -9.15 -6.01 -7.42
CA PRO A 25 -8.06 -5.58 -8.30
C PRO A 25 -8.36 -5.80 -9.80
N LEU A 26 -9.07 -6.89 -10.15
CA LEU A 26 -9.47 -7.15 -11.54
C LEU A 26 -10.48 -6.10 -12.03
N CYS A 27 -11.47 -5.76 -11.19
CA CYS A 27 -12.39 -4.66 -11.49
C CYS A 27 -11.64 -3.33 -11.65
N ALA A 28 -10.69 -3.04 -10.77
CA ALA A 28 -9.87 -1.83 -10.88
C ALA A 28 -9.05 -1.77 -12.18
N ALA A 29 -8.53 -2.91 -12.64
CA ALA A 29 -7.84 -3.01 -13.93
C ALA A 29 -8.79 -2.73 -15.11
N HIS A 30 -9.98 -3.34 -15.08
CA HIS A 30 -10.97 -3.16 -16.14
C HIS A 30 -11.49 -1.73 -16.20
N VAL A 31 -11.90 -1.17 -15.06
CA VAL A 31 -12.36 0.22 -14.97
C VAL A 31 -11.24 1.18 -15.37
N GLY A 32 -10.01 0.93 -14.93
CA GLY A 32 -8.85 1.74 -15.34
C GLY A 32 -8.65 1.78 -16.85
N LYS A 33 -8.87 0.65 -17.54
CA LYS A 33 -8.83 0.59 -19.00
C LYS A 33 -9.97 1.39 -19.64
N LEU A 34 -11.22 1.21 -19.16
CA LEU A 34 -12.38 1.93 -19.69
C LEU A 34 -12.23 3.45 -19.52
N VAL A 35 -11.81 3.89 -18.34
CA VAL A 35 -11.60 5.32 -18.06
C VAL A 35 -10.52 5.91 -18.97
N ALA A 36 -9.42 5.20 -19.17
CA ALA A 36 -8.37 5.65 -20.08
C ALA A 36 -8.86 5.75 -21.53
N GLU A 37 -9.69 4.81 -21.98
CA GLU A 37 -10.30 4.88 -23.31
C GLU A 37 -11.24 6.07 -23.45
N GLN A 38 -12.03 6.41 -22.43
CA GLN A 38 -12.91 7.58 -22.41
C GLN A 38 -12.11 8.88 -22.44
N ILE A 39 -11.03 8.97 -21.68
CA ILE A 39 -10.13 10.13 -21.68
C ILE A 39 -9.52 10.32 -23.07
N ASN A 40 -9.00 9.26 -23.68
CA ASN A 40 -8.38 9.31 -24.99
C ASN A 40 -9.37 9.69 -26.12
N LYS A 41 -10.65 9.31 -25.97
CA LYS A 41 -11.73 9.66 -26.89
C LYS A 41 -12.38 11.03 -26.62
N ASN A 42 -11.93 11.71 -25.55
CA ASN A 42 -12.55 12.97 -25.07
C ASN A 42 -14.05 12.83 -24.76
N ALA A 43 -14.48 11.63 -24.36
CA ALA A 43 -15.87 11.25 -24.08
C ALA A 43 -15.99 10.70 -22.65
N ILE A 44 -15.65 11.54 -21.66
CA ILE A 44 -15.62 11.18 -20.26
C ILE A 44 -17.04 11.13 -19.70
N ASP A 45 -17.36 10.05 -18.99
CA ASP A 45 -18.63 9.90 -18.30
C ASP A 45 -18.79 10.94 -17.17
N LYS A 46 -20.03 11.42 -16.98
CA LYS A 46 -20.36 12.41 -15.94
C LYS A 46 -20.00 11.96 -14.52
N THR A 47 -19.92 10.68 -14.27
CA THR A 47 -19.51 10.11 -12.97
C THR A 47 -18.02 10.22 -12.72
N ILE A 48 -17.21 10.32 -13.78
CA ILE A 48 -15.75 10.41 -13.71
C ILE A 48 -15.27 11.85 -13.83
N GLU A 49 -16.00 12.68 -14.58
CA GLU A 49 -15.68 14.08 -14.83
C GLU A 49 -15.30 14.89 -13.57
N PRO A 50 -15.95 14.70 -12.38
CA PRO A 50 -15.56 15.38 -11.15
C PRO A 50 -14.16 15.06 -10.64
N TYR A 51 -13.58 13.94 -11.06
CA TYR A 51 -12.24 13.50 -10.66
C TYR A 51 -11.14 14.00 -11.61
N GLY A 52 -11.50 14.53 -12.77
CA GLY A 52 -10.59 15.08 -13.75
C GLY A 52 -10.86 14.62 -15.18
N ARG A 53 -10.15 15.24 -16.11
CA ARG A 53 -10.25 14.95 -17.56
C ARG A 53 -8.98 14.38 -18.16
N THR A 54 -7.92 14.29 -17.37
CA THR A 54 -6.62 13.75 -17.80
C THR A 54 -6.23 12.52 -17.01
N MET A 55 -5.34 11.72 -17.56
CA MET A 55 -4.82 10.51 -16.87
C MET A 55 -4.15 10.86 -15.53
N ASP A 56 -3.51 12.02 -15.44
CA ASP A 56 -2.77 12.42 -14.25
C ASP A 56 -3.68 12.98 -13.15
N GLU A 57 -4.86 13.46 -13.50
CA GLU A 57 -5.88 13.89 -12.54
C GLU A 57 -6.67 12.71 -11.97
N VAL A 58 -7.04 11.76 -12.83
CA VAL A 58 -7.90 10.63 -12.44
C VAL A 58 -7.13 9.52 -11.73
N PHE A 59 -5.92 9.19 -12.21
CA PHE A 59 -5.11 8.13 -11.64
C PHE A 59 -4.05 8.65 -10.67
N VAL A 60 -3.97 8.03 -9.51
CA VAL A 60 -3.00 8.42 -8.48
C VAL A 60 -1.57 8.20 -8.97
N LEU A 61 -0.76 9.27 -8.95
CA LEU A 61 0.65 9.22 -9.34
C LEU A 61 0.93 8.66 -10.74
N ALA A 62 0.00 8.88 -11.70
CA ALA A 62 0.12 8.33 -13.05
C ALA A 62 1.43 8.75 -13.72
N SER A 63 1.81 10.02 -13.66
CA SER A 63 3.08 10.54 -14.20
C SER A 63 4.29 9.85 -13.61
N ARG A 64 4.29 9.60 -12.28
CA ARG A 64 5.38 8.90 -11.60
C ARG A 64 5.50 7.46 -12.06
N VAL A 65 4.39 6.75 -12.15
CA VAL A 65 4.36 5.35 -12.61
C VAL A 65 4.82 5.28 -14.06
N LYS A 66 4.32 6.14 -14.93
CA LYS A 66 4.78 6.26 -16.32
C LYS A 66 6.28 6.52 -16.39
N GLY A 67 6.80 7.44 -15.59
CA GLY A 67 8.23 7.76 -15.56
C GLY A 67 9.11 6.58 -15.16
N LEU A 68 8.68 5.74 -14.22
CA LEU A 68 9.41 4.53 -13.83
C LEU A 68 9.47 3.47 -14.95
N PHE A 69 8.46 3.40 -15.79
CA PHE A 69 8.39 2.43 -16.90
C PHE A 69 8.96 2.97 -18.21
N SER A 70 8.91 4.28 -18.43
CA SER A 70 9.45 4.91 -19.65
C SER A 70 10.95 4.68 -19.82
N SER A 71 11.70 4.48 -18.74
CA SER A 71 13.12 4.12 -18.81
C SER A 71 13.39 2.82 -19.56
N ASN A 72 12.40 1.95 -19.70
CA ASN A 72 12.46 0.67 -20.41
C ASN A 72 11.84 0.71 -21.82
N GLY A 73 11.45 1.90 -22.31
CA GLY A 73 10.83 2.07 -23.64
C GLY A 73 9.45 1.42 -23.80
N LYS A 74 8.83 0.99 -22.70
CA LYS A 74 7.49 0.38 -22.72
C LYS A 74 6.46 1.32 -22.14
N GLU A 75 5.32 1.41 -22.79
CA GLU A 75 4.17 2.16 -22.28
C GLU A 75 3.49 1.36 -21.16
N VAL A 76 3.07 2.08 -20.09
CA VAL A 76 2.35 1.46 -18.98
C VAL A 76 0.91 1.17 -19.39
N PRO A 77 0.43 -0.06 -19.32
CA PRO A 77 -0.97 -0.37 -19.60
C PRO A 77 -1.90 0.39 -18.64
N SER A 78 -2.97 0.99 -19.16
CA SER A 78 -3.94 1.75 -18.37
C SER A 78 -4.60 0.94 -17.25
N GLY A 79 -4.82 -0.36 -17.47
CA GLY A 79 -5.29 -1.27 -16.43
C GLY A 79 -4.31 -1.39 -15.26
N ALA A 80 -3.00 -1.32 -15.51
CA ALA A 80 -1.99 -1.32 -14.45
C ALA A 80 -2.05 -0.03 -13.62
N LEU A 81 -2.30 1.13 -14.25
CA LEU A 81 -2.54 2.39 -13.55
C LEU A 81 -3.79 2.32 -12.68
N GLY A 82 -4.85 1.66 -13.16
CA GLY A 82 -6.07 1.41 -12.39
C GLY A 82 -5.80 0.59 -11.13
N ILE A 83 -5.09 -0.53 -11.24
CA ILE A 83 -4.69 -1.37 -10.09
C ILE A 83 -3.81 -0.56 -9.13
N TYR A 84 -2.81 0.14 -9.63
CA TYR A 84 -1.92 0.95 -8.81
C TYR A 84 -2.70 2.00 -8.00
N SER A 85 -3.59 2.75 -8.65
CA SER A 85 -4.43 3.76 -8.00
C SER A 85 -5.34 3.14 -6.94
N TYR A 86 -5.93 1.98 -7.22
CA TYR A 86 -6.76 1.24 -6.27
C TYR A 86 -5.98 0.89 -5.00
N TYR A 87 -4.81 0.27 -5.13
CA TYR A 87 -4.00 -0.09 -3.97
C TYR A 87 -3.44 1.11 -3.22
N GLN A 88 -3.11 2.20 -3.90
CA GLN A 88 -2.66 3.44 -3.23
C GLN A 88 -3.78 4.04 -2.37
N ARG A 89 -5.00 4.12 -2.88
CA ARG A 89 -6.16 4.62 -2.13
C ARG A 89 -6.49 3.71 -0.94
N LEU A 90 -6.52 2.40 -1.17
CA LEU A 90 -6.76 1.40 -0.13
C LEU A 90 -5.71 1.48 0.98
N SER A 91 -4.44 1.59 0.61
CA SER A 91 -3.33 1.74 1.55
C SER A 91 -3.41 3.04 2.36
N GLN A 92 -3.83 4.13 1.72
CA GLN A 92 -4.01 5.41 2.40
C GLN A 92 -5.15 5.35 3.40
N GLY A 93 -6.31 4.82 3.03
CA GLY A 93 -7.45 4.64 3.93
C GLY A 93 -7.11 3.75 5.13
N LEU A 94 -6.42 2.62 4.89
CA LEU A 94 -5.96 1.74 5.96
C LEU A 94 -5.01 2.47 6.93
N ARG A 95 -4.06 3.26 6.41
CA ARG A 95 -3.17 4.07 7.26
C ARG A 95 -3.93 5.10 8.09
N GLN A 96 -4.98 5.72 7.53
CA GLN A 96 -5.82 6.65 8.27
C GLN A 96 -6.54 5.97 9.44
N LEU A 97 -7.12 4.79 9.23
CA LEU A 97 -7.75 4.00 10.30
C LEU A 97 -6.73 3.60 11.37
N MET A 98 -5.54 3.18 10.96
CA MET A 98 -4.46 2.85 11.89
C MET A 98 -4.00 4.07 12.69
N CYS A 99 -3.87 5.24 12.07
CA CYS A 99 -3.55 6.49 12.77
C CYS A 99 -4.64 6.85 13.78
N GLY A 100 -5.92 6.68 13.43
CA GLY A 100 -7.04 6.87 14.35
C GLY A 100 -6.95 5.97 15.58
N SER A 101 -6.53 4.73 15.42
CA SER A 101 -6.27 3.77 16.50
C SER A 101 -4.90 3.95 17.16
N ARG A 102 -4.12 4.97 16.79
CA ARG A 102 -2.74 5.21 17.27
C ARG A 102 -1.80 4.01 17.05
N LYS A 103 -2.02 3.26 15.98
CA LYS A 103 -1.20 2.11 15.57
C LYS A 103 -0.40 2.48 14.32
N PHE A 104 0.91 2.27 14.35
CA PHE A 104 1.81 2.65 13.26
C PHE A 104 2.42 1.44 12.55
N ALA A 105 2.01 0.22 12.96
CA ALA A 105 2.35 -1.02 12.27
C ALA A 105 1.18 -2.00 12.37
N LEU A 106 0.94 -2.78 11.32
CA LEU A 106 -0.17 -3.75 11.26
C LEU A 106 -0.09 -4.81 12.38
N GLU A 107 1.11 -5.17 12.79
CA GLU A 107 1.36 -6.12 13.88
C GLU A 107 0.90 -5.64 15.25
N HIS A 108 0.65 -4.33 15.40
CA HIS A 108 0.15 -3.74 16.63
C HIS A 108 -1.39 -3.70 16.70
N LEU A 109 -2.07 -4.07 15.62
CA LEU A 109 -3.53 -4.16 15.63
C LEU A 109 -3.98 -5.33 16.51
N THR A 110 -5.01 -5.08 17.30
CA THR A 110 -5.59 -6.04 18.24
C THR A 110 -7.11 -5.99 18.18
N ARG A 111 -7.78 -6.98 18.77
CA ARG A 111 -9.24 -6.95 18.92
C ARG A 111 -9.75 -5.76 19.70
N ASN A 112 -8.92 -5.14 20.53
CA ASN A 112 -9.28 -3.96 21.32
C ASN A 112 -9.36 -2.67 20.47
N ASP A 113 -8.89 -2.71 19.22
CA ASP A 113 -8.98 -1.57 18.28
C ASP A 113 -10.34 -1.52 17.56
N ILE A 114 -11.23 -2.46 17.86
CA ILE A 114 -12.60 -2.51 17.34
C ILE A 114 -13.58 -2.66 18.51
N VAL A 115 -14.77 -2.12 18.33
CA VAL A 115 -15.87 -2.18 19.31
C VAL A 115 -17.17 -2.55 18.61
N THR A 116 -18.12 -3.15 19.34
CA THR A 116 -19.45 -3.41 18.83
C THR A 116 -20.39 -2.26 19.15
N LEU A 117 -21.38 -2.07 18.28
CA LEU A 117 -22.40 -1.01 18.44
C LEU A 117 -23.63 -1.49 19.21
N THR A 118 -23.79 -2.81 19.42
CA THR A 118 -24.91 -3.41 20.13
C THR A 118 -24.42 -4.40 21.17
N ARG A 119 -25.19 -4.56 22.26
CA ARG A 119 -24.89 -5.55 23.31
C ARG A 119 -24.98 -6.98 22.79
N GLU A 120 -25.96 -7.29 21.94
CA GLU A 120 -26.11 -8.60 21.30
C GLU A 120 -24.85 -8.99 20.49
N ALA A 121 -24.32 -8.04 19.73
CA ALA A 121 -23.07 -8.27 18.99
C ALA A 121 -21.88 -8.47 19.95
N ALA A 122 -21.85 -7.77 21.07
CA ALA A 122 -20.80 -7.94 22.08
C ALA A 122 -20.86 -9.35 22.72
N GLU A 123 -22.04 -9.81 23.07
CA GLU A 123 -22.27 -11.14 23.67
C GLU A 123 -21.85 -12.27 22.70
N VAL A 124 -22.25 -12.16 21.42
CA VAL A 124 -21.95 -13.19 20.42
C VAL A 124 -20.49 -13.20 20.01
N THR A 125 -19.85 -12.03 19.87
CA THR A 125 -18.49 -11.92 19.33
C THR A 125 -17.41 -11.87 20.40
N GLY A 126 -17.75 -11.54 21.62
CA GLY A 126 -16.80 -11.24 22.71
C GLY A 126 -15.97 -9.99 22.47
N ILE A 127 -16.43 -9.09 21.58
CA ILE A 127 -15.83 -7.77 21.36
C ILE A 127 -16.53 -6.79 22.27
N ARG A 128 -15.78 -5.85 22.86
CA ARG A 128 -16.35 -4.89 23.81
C ARG A 128 -17.46 -4.04 23.19
N TYR A 129 -18.50 -3.80 23.94
CA TYR A 129 -19.55 -2.85 23.58
C TYR A 129 -19.01 -1.42 23.68
N ILE A 130 -19.39 -0.56 22.72
CA ILE A 130 -18.83 0.80 22.62
C ILE A 130 -19.04 1.64 23.90
N MET A 131 -20.19 1.47 24.59
CA MET A 131 -20.48 2.23 25.81
C MET A 131 -19.70 1.73 27.03
N ASP A 132 -19.22 0.50 26.99
CA ASP A 132 -18.44 -0.11 28.06
C ASP A 132 -16.92 -0.03 27.75
N ALA A 133 -16.57 0.32 26.49
CA ALA A 133 -15.19 0.49 26.08
C ALA A 133 -14.59 1.71 26.79
N ASP A 134 -13.43 1.49 27.40
CA ASP A 134 -12.63 2.52 28.05
C ASP A 134 -13.34 3.25 29.25
N SER A 135 -14.53 2.78 29.67
CA SER A 135 -15.27 3.38 30.78
C SER A 135 -14.47 3.35 32.09
N GLU A 136 -13.81 2.22 32.39
CA GLU A 136 -12.97 2.08 33.57
C GLU A 136 -11.75 3.00 33.54
N GLU A 137 -11.11 3.13 32.37
CA GLU A 137 -9.96 4.03 32.20
C GLU A 137 -10.38 5.49 32.32
N ALA A 138 -11.50 5.87 31.70
CA ALA A 138 -12.07 7.21 31.83
C ALA A 138 -12.41 7.55 33.28
N GLU A 139 -13.03 6.63 34.02
CA GLU A 139 -13.35 6.81 35.43
C GLU A 139 -12.09 6.96 36.26
N GLN A 140 -11.06 6.16 36.06
CA GLN A 140 -9.78 6.28 36.73
C GLN A 140 -9.10 7.64 36.50
N ILE A 141 -9.17 8.14 35.23
CA ILE A 141 -8.64 9.47 34.89
C ILE A 141 -9.41 10.57 35.62
N LEU A 142 -10.74 10.50 35.61
CA LEU A 142 -11.60 11.47 36.28
C LEU A 142 -11.39 11.49 37.80
N LEU A 143 -11.13 10.34 38.41
CA LEU A 143 -10.83 10.21 39.82
C LEU A 143 -9.37 10.59 40.20
N GLY A 144 -8.59 11.05 39.22
CA GLY A 144 -7.18 11.38 39.44
C GLY A 144 -6.27 10.17 39.70
N LYS A 145 -6.80 8.95 39.50
CA LYS A 145 -6.05 7.68 39.64
C LYS A 145 -5.50 7.17 38.32
N GLY A 146 -5.75 7.88 37.23
CA GLY A 146 -5.25 7.51 35.90
C GLY A 146 -3.73 7.45 35.89
N LYS A 147 -3.19 6.38 35.34
CA LYS A 147 -1.74 6.30 35.04
C LYS A 147 -1.41 7.48 34.13
N THR A 148 -0.77 8.50 34.71
CA THR A 148 -0.22 9.61 33.92
C THR A 148 0.46 9.07 32.68
N ALA A 149 0.06 9.61 31.54
CA ALA A 149 0.46 9.22 30.20
C ALA A 149 1.87 8.62 30.14
N ALA A 150 1.94 7.54 29.37
CA ALA A 150 3.14 6.78 29.05
C ALA A 150 4.44 7.55 29.28
N LYS A 151 5.31 7.02 30.14
CA LYS A 151 6.72 7.43 30.19
C LYS A 151 7.20 7.62 28.75
N PRO A 152 7.83 8.74 28.41
CA PRO A 152 8.36 8.93 27.07
C PRO A 152 9.20 7.69 26.77
N VAL A 153 8.81 6.98 25.70
CA VAL A 153 9.56 5.83 25.19
C VAL A 153 11.00 6.30 25.08
N ALA A 154 11.85 5.75 25.95
CA ALA A 154 13.28 6.04 25.93
C ALA A 154 13.72 5.91 24.48
N LYS A 155 14.26 6.99 23.91
CA LYS A 155 14.77 7.03 22.53
C LYS A 155 15.56 5.76 22.32
N ALA A 156 14.98 4.81 21.56
CA ALA A 156 15.71 3.64 21.13
C ALA A 156 16.98 4.19 20.45
N LYS A 157 18.14 3.91 21.05
CA LYS A 157 19.42 4.28 20.47
C LYS A 157 19.38 3.72 19.04
N SER A 158 19.28 4.59 18.06
CA SER A 158 19.34 4.22 16.66
C SER A 158 20.62 3.42 16.46
N LYS A 159 20.51 2.14 16.13
CA LYS A 159 21.67 1.36 15.70
C LYS A 159 22.34 2.15 14.57
N PRO A 160 23.65 2.38 14.61
CA PRO A 160 24.32 3.09 13.53
C PRO A 160 24.02 2.37 12.22
N ALA A 161 23.66 3.13 11.20
CA ALA A 161 23.38 2.63 9.87
C ALA A 161 24.53 1.72 9.40
N PRO A 162 24.26 0.56 8.79
CA PRO A 162 25.30 -0.30 8.27
C PRO A 162 26.15 0.48 7.26
N LYS A 163 27.45 0.49 7.46
CA LYS A 163 28.42 1.14 6.55
C LYS A 163 28.14 0.65 5.12
N PRO A 164 28.14 1.54 4.11
CA PRO A 164 27.91 1.14 2.74
C PRO A 164 28.97 0.12 2.31
N LYS A 165 28.52 -1.01 1.75
CA LYS A 165 29.40 -2.05 1.20
C LYS A 165 30.28 -1.41 0.13
N PRO A 166 31.60 -1.70 0.09
CA PRO A 166 32.49 -1.15 -0.93
C PRO A 166 31.98 -1.57 -2.32
N LYS A 167 31.96 -0.59 -3.23
CA LYS A 167 31.56 -0.81 -4.63
C LYS A 167 32.49 -1.88 -5.24
N PRO A 168 31.96 -2.84 -5.99
CA PRO A 168 32.78 -3.84 -6.68
C PRO A 168 33.74 -3.12 -7.65
N LYS A 169 35.04 -3.50 -7.60
CA LYS A 169 36.05 -3.00 -8.50
C LYS A 169 35.67 -3.30 -9.96
N PRO A 170 35.85 -2.38 -10.91
CA PRO A 170 35.52 -2.64 -12.31
C PRO A 170 36.37 -3.82 -12.83
N LYS A 171 35.69 -4.78 -13.48
CA LYS A 171 36.37 -5.90 -14.15
C LYS A 171 37.27 -5.36 -15.26
N PRO A 172 38.49 -5.92 -15.45
CA PRO A 172 39.36 -5.52 -16.52
C PRO A 172 38.67 -5.76 -17.89
N LYS A 173 38.79 -4.74 -18.76
CA LYS A 173 38.28 -4.79 -20.13
C LYS A 173 39.04 -5.88 -20.88
N THR A 174 38.33 -6.94 -21.30
CA THR A 174 38.89 -7.92 -22.24
C THR A 174 39.09 -7.25 -23.60
N THR A 175 40.32 -7.22 -24.04
CA THR A 175 40.71 -6.81 -25.38
C THR A 175 40.07 -7.68 -26.44
N PRO A 176 39.49 -7.14 -27.53
CA PRO A 176 38.88 -7.93 -28.57
C PRO A 176 39.94 -8.73 -29.34
N LYS A 177 39.75 -10.04 -29.51
CA LYS A 177 40.57 -10.91 -30.38
C LYS A 177 40.45 -10.45 -31.84
N PRO A 178 41.59 -10.43 -32.61
CA PRO A 178 41.55 -10.07 -34.02
C PRO A 178 40.75 -11.07 -34.86
N LYS A 179 39.88 -10.53 -35.70
CA LYS A 179 39.06 -11.31 -36.67
C LYS A 179 39.97 -11.97 -37.71
N VAL A 180 40.00 -13.30 -37.75
CA VAL A 180 40.58 -14.08 -38.81
C VAL A 180 39.74 -13.94 -40.08
N LYS A 181 40.34 -13.49 -41.19
CA LYS A 181 39.71 -13.41 -42.52
C LYS A 181 39.54 -14.82 -43.09
N PRO A 182 38.41 -15.18 -43.66
CA PRO A 182 38.25 -16.45 -44.34
C PRO A 182 39.02 -16.39 -45.70
N LYS A 183 39.85 -17.41 -45.94
CA LYS A 183 40.53 -17.65 -47.23
C LYS A 183 39.51 -18.01 -48.30
N GLY A 184 39.58 -17.35 -49.44
CA GLY A 184 38.75 -17.60 -50.59
C GLY A 184 38.95 -19.00 -51.12
N LYS A 185 37.84 -19.65 -51.52
CA LYS A 185 37.84 -20.88 -52.34
C LYS A 185 38.00 -20.51 -53.80
N ALA A 186 39.09 -20.98 -54.39
CA ALA A 186 39.30 -20.94 -55.83
C ALA A 186 38.30 -21.86 -56.51
N LYS A 187 37.78 -21.42 -57.67
CA LYS A 187 37.00 -22.22 -58.64
C LYS A 187 37.88 -23.22 -59.33
N LYS A 188 37.38 -24.41 -59.48
CA LYS A 188 37.43 -25.24 -60.69
C LYS A 188 36.04 -25.86 -60.93
#